data_20524890ee335c78e4fcd6b15c70edfa
#
_entry.id   20524890ee335c78e4fcd6b15c70edfa
#
_cell.length_a   1.000
_cell.length_b   1.000
_cell.length_c   1.000
_cell.angle_alpha   90.00
_cell.angle_beta   90.00
_cell.angle_gamma   90.00
#
_symmetry.space_group_name_H-M   'P 1'
#
loop_
_entity.id
_entity.type
_entity.pdbx_description
1 polymer ?
#
loop_
_entity_poly.entity_id
_entity_poly.type
_entity_poly.pdbx_seq_one_letter_code
_entity_poly.pdbx_strand_id
1 'polypeptide(L)' 'MTYDRLKTLGYSDFETNQLIGQCVAVELFQALKFAKPYDETRYIRNLINLPKEPFD' A
#
# COMPACT_ATOMS: atom_id res chain seq x y z
N MET A 1 4.29 10.25 8.34
CA MET A 1 3.94 8.84 8.10
C MET A 1 2.76 8.75 7.13
N THR A 2 2.65 7.68 6.42
CA THR A 2 1.61 7.51 5.39
C THR A 2 0.20 7.67 5.95
N TYR A 3 -0.07 7.07 7.11
CA TYR A 3 -1.40 7.16 7.72
C TYR A 3 -1.78 8.61 7.98
N ASP A 4 -0.90 9.35 8.61
CA ASP A 4 -1.17 10.76 8.95
C ASP A 4 -1.34 11.61 7.69
N ARG A 5 -0.53 11.35 6.67
CA ARG A 5 -0.62 12.08 5.39
C ARG A 5 -1.99 11.87 4.74
N LEU A 6 -2.47 10.63 4.71
CA LEU A 6 -3.77 10.33 4.11
C LEU A 6 -4.91 10.94 4.91
N LYS A 7 -4.82 10.92 6.23
CA LYS A 7 -5.82 11.57 7.08
C LYS A 7 -5.86 13.07 6.81
N THR A 8 -4.69 13.69 6.65
CA THR A 8 -4.59 15.12 6.34
C THR A 8 -5.23 15.45 5.00
N LEU A 9 -5.18 14.52 4.03
CA LEU A 9 -5.82 14.70 2.74
C LEU A 9 -7.35 14.54 2.79
N GLY A 10 -7.90 14.15 3.93
CA GLY A 10 -9.35 14.06 4.10
C GLY A 10 -9.94 12.66 4.07
N TYR A 11 -9.10 11.62 4.01
CA TYR A 11 -9.61 10.25 4.02
C TYR A 11 -10.03 9.84 5.43
N SER A 12 -11.10 9.06 5.53
CA SER A 12 -11.54 8.50 6.79
C SER A 12 -10.58 7.41 7.27
N ASP A 13 -10.72 6.98 8.53
CA ASP A 13 -9.91 5.89 9.06
C ASP A 13 -10.08 4.62 8.21
N PHE A 14 -11.32 4.30 7.86
CA PHE A 14 -11.62 3.12 7.04
C PHE A 14 -10.94 3.22 5.69
N GLU A 15 -11.08 4.36 5.02
CA GLU A 15 -10.49 4.57 3.70
C GLU A 15 -8.97 4.53 3.76
N THR A 16 -8.38 5.15 4.80
CA THR A 16 -6.93 5.16 4.98
C THR A 16 -6.40 3.75 5.15
N ASN A 17 -7.05 2.95 6.01
CA ASN A 17 -6.64 1.58 6.23
C ASN A 17 -6.81 0.73 4.98
N GLN A 18 -7.85 0.98 4.20
CA GLN A 18 -8.10 0.26 2.96
C GLN A 18 -7.01 0.56 1.92
N LEU A 19 -6.62 1.82 1.80
CA LEU A 19 -5.57 2.21 0.86
C LEU A 19 -4.22 1.58 1.24
N ILE A 20 -3.88 1.61 2.52
CA ILE A 20 -2.65 0.98 2.99
C ILE A 20 -2.71 -0.52 2.78
N GLY A 21 -3.87 -1.13 3.04
CA GLY A 21 -4.09 -2.55 2.84
C GLY A 21 -3.88 -3.00 1.41
N GLN A 22 -4.16 -2.13 0.43
CA GLN A 22 -3.91 -2.45 -0.97
C GLN A 22 -2.41 -2.66 -1.23
N CYS A 23 -1.56 -1.89 -0.57
CA CYS A 23 -0.11 -2.06 -0.72
C CYS A 23 0.34 -3.41 -0.16
N VAL A 24 -0.25 -3.84 0.97
CA VAL A 24 0.02 -5.16 1.54
C VAL A 24 -0.47 -6.25 0.58
N ALA A 25 -1.64 -6.05 -0.01
CA ALA A 25 -2.22 -7.03 -0.93
C ALA A 25 -1.32 -7.26 -2.15
N VAL A 26 -0.67 -6.22 -2.66
CA VAL A 26 0.27 -6.36 -3.78
C VAL A 26 1.40 -7.32 -3.39
N GLU A 27 1.96 -7.18 -2.19
CA GLU A 27 3.05 -8.05 -1.75
C GLU A 27 2.59 -9.49 -1.56
N LEU A 28 1.41 -9.67 -0.97
CA LEU A 28 0.84 -11.01 -0.82
C LEU A 28 0.58 -11.68 -2.16
N PHE A 29 0.02 -10.93 -3.10
CA PHE A 29 -0.27 -11.43 -4.43
C PHE A 29 0.99 -11.88 -5.14
N GLN A 30 2.06 -11.08 -5.07
CA GLN A 30 3.33 -11.41 -5.69
C GLN A 30 3.94 -12.68 -5.05
N ALA A 31 3.85 -12.79 -3.73
CA ALA A 31 4.38 -13.96 -3.03
C ALA A 31 3.63 -15.23 -3.42
N LEU A 32 2.31 -15.15 -3.52
CA LEU A 32 1.47 -16.32 -3.82
C LEU A 32 1.53 -16.73 -5.29
N LYS A 33 1.53 -15.74 -6.19
CA LYS A 33 1.45 -16.02 -7.62
C LYS A 33 2.80 -16.33 -8.24
N PHE A 34 3.83 -15.61 -7.80
CA PHE A 34 5.15 -15.71 -8.44
C PHE A 34 6.20 -16.29 -7.51
N ALA A 35 5.82 -16.67 -6.29
CA ALA A 35 6.75 -17.19 -5.28
C ALA A 35 7.91 -16.24 -5.03
N LYS A 36 7.67 -14.93 -5.14
CA LYS A 36 8.68 -13.90 -4.91
C LYS A 36 8.67 -13.48 -3.46
N PRO A 37 9.84 -13.18 -2.88
CA PRO A 37 9.89 -12.67 -1.51
C PRO A 37 9.30 -11.27 -1.43
N TYR A 38 8.97 -10.85 -0.22
CA TYR A 38 8.52 -9.50 0.07
C TYR A 38 9.54 -8.48 -0.46
N ASP A 39 9.04 -7.46 -1.16
CA ASP A 39 9.86 -6.40 -1.72
C ASP A 39 9.60 -5.11 -0.97
N GLU A 40 10.48 -4.80 -0.03
CA GLU A 40 10.33 -3.61 0.81
C GLU A 40 10.34 -2.33 -0.01
N THR A 41 11.20 -2.25 -1.02
CA THR A 41 11.31 -1.07 -1.87
C THR A 41 9.99 -0.80 -2.60
N ARG A 42 9.38 -1.84 -3.17
CA ARG A 42 8.10 -1.70 -3.85
C ARG A 42 7.00 -1.33 -2.87
N TYR A 43 6.98 -1.96 -1.71
CA TYR A 43 5.97 -1.67 -0.70
C TYR A 43 6.04 -0.21 -0.26
N ILE A 44 7.23 0.28 0.06
CA ILE A 44 7.42 1.67 0.49
C ILE A 44 7.06 2.63 -0.64
N ARG A 45 7.45 2.32 -1.88
CA ARG A 45 7.11 3.14 -3.03
C ARG A 45 5.59 3.26 -3.18
N ASN A 46 4.86 2.16 -3.04
CA ASN A 46 3.41 2.19 -3.14
C ASN A 46 2.79 3.00 -2.01
N LEU A 47 3.31 2.89 -0.80
CA LEU A 47 2.83 3.69 0.32
C LEU A 47 3.02 5.18 0.07
N ILE A 48 4.19 5.56 -0.45
CA ILE A 48 4.50 6.97 -0.73
C ILE A 48 3.59 7.52 -1.82
N ASN A 49 3.23 6.69 -2.81
CA ASN A 49 2.42 7.11 -3.93
C ASN A 49 0.92 7.14 -3.64
N LEU A 50 0.48 6.60 -2.52
CA LEU A 50 -0.94 6.68 -2.18
C LEU A 50 -1.40 8.14 -2.17
N PRO A 51 -2.63 8.45 -2.63
CA PRO A 51 -3.73 7.51 -2.91
C PRO A 51 -3.74 6.91 -4.31
N LYS A 52 -2.67 7.05 -5.09
CA LYS A 52 -2.60 6.38 -6.37
C LYS A 52 -2.70 4.87 -6.17
N GLU A 53 -3.32 4.19 -7.12
CA GLU A 53 -3.47 2.75 -7.07
C GLU A 53 -2.10 2.08 -7.02
N PRO A 54 -1.86 1.17 -6.05
CA PRO A 54 -0.57 0.49 -5.96
C PRO A 54 -0.35 -0.45 -7.14
N PHE A 55 0.89 -0.66 -7.48
CA PHE A 55 1.24 -1.53 -8.60
C PHE A 55 2.44 -2.41 -8.26
N ASP A 56 2.54 -3.49 -8.96
CA ASP A 56 3.63 -4.44 -8.85
C ASP A 56 4.68 -4.23 -9.98
#